data_df825792746233104830c00aeb32e8db
#
_entry.id   df825792746233104830c00aeb32e8db
#
_cell.length_a   1.000
_cell.length_b   1.000
_cell.length_c   1.000
_cell.angle_alpha   90.00
_cell.angle_beta   90.00
_cell.angle_gamma   90.00
#
_symmetry.space_group_name_H-M   'P 1'
#
loop_
_entity.id
_entity.type
_entity.pdbx_description
1 polymer ?
#
loop_
_entity_poly.entity_id
_entity_poly.type
_entity_poly.pdbx_seq_one_letter_code
_entity_poly.pdbx_strand_id
1 'polypeptide(L)'
;LTLQRQYILRTLVIALGYFLTGYAGLQLPFFGSSVTLVWPPSGIALAALIVWGWRYAPAVFIGALLVNLATSPSVTVSILIAAGNTLAALGPALIIRQICGNYPLDQFRKMVVFLVLGGLCSPALSAFLGTTSLSLVVIGDFNKFTDIWQGWFLGDLVGAIVVGPLVMRLMQWRTSPRSISQYGELALICIASIVIASAVQTTPLISKPEFLFIFVSLPFVIWGATRFGLLGATLINAIIVADIIVFAALGNNTFATVGINAGLRNLYGYVIAISVGTLFLAGGMERISSVTTRARDGRLSDDVHRMRRTLSVVIGVIGFGVSGLASWYTYNQLVTADRISTEQYRLAFEASLREELGRATDALIAVKTLFDVHGSVSANTFDAMIAPWINRRPGVAALEWAPFIEGRARALIEENAALRGVENFAIREKVDGEMQPAAQRDGYYPIFFVFPRSGNEASVGFDLASEPTRRRALETALHTGNLTLTEPVRLVQSSSAVVTSLAFL
;
A
#
# COMPACT_ATOMS: atom_id res chain seq x y z
N LEU A 1 -0.36 48.03 -20.10
CA LEU A 1 0.87 47.30 -20.35
C LEU A 1 1.06 47.12 -21.87
N THR A 2 2.22 47.45 -22.42
CA THR A 2 2.54 47.18 -23.83
C THR A 2 2.46 45.67 -24.11
N LEU A 3 2.08 45.26 -25.33
CA LEU A 3 1.97 43.84 -25.73
C LEU A 3 3.21 43.03 -25.41
N GLN A 4 4.38 43.64 -25.60
CA GLN A 4 5.67 43.04 -25.27
C GLN A 4 5.86 42.79 -23.78
N ARG A 5 5.46 43.72 -22.92
CA ARG A 5 5.53 43.57 -21.45
C ARG A 5 4.58 42.47 -20.93
N GLN A 6 3.40 42.35 -21.54
CA GLN A 6 2.45 41.27 -21.25
C GLN A 6 3.01 39.92 -21.67
N TYR A 7 3.64 39.81 -22.83
CA TYR A 7 4.28 38.58 -23.30
C TYR A 7 5.36 38.12 -22.33
N ILE A 8 6.29 39.01 -21.98
CA ILE A 8 7.39 38.69 -21.05
C ILE A 8 6.83 38.23 -19.67
N LEU A 9 5.88 38.99 -19.12
CA LEU A 9 5.29 38.64 -17.81
C LEU A 9 4.64 37.27 -17.82
N ARG A 10 3.83 36.96 -18.86
CA ARG A 10 3.19 35.65 -19.02
C ARG A 10 4.20 34.53 -19.18
N THR A 11 5.26 34.75 -19.96
CA THR A 11 6.38 33.81 -20.13
C THR A 11 7.05 33.49 -18.80
N LEU A 12 7.34 34.51 -17.99
CA LEU A 12 7.92 34.33 -16.65
C LEU A 12 6.98 33.59 -15.72
N VAL A 13 5.68 33.94 -15.70
CA VAL A 13 4.68 33.27 -14.87
C VAL A 13 4.55 31.80 -15.24
N ILE A 14 4.51 31.46 -16.55
CA ILE A 14 4.43 30.05 -16.98
C ILE A 14 5.70 29.29 -16.59
N ALA A 15 6.87 29.81 -16.92
CA ALA A 15 8.14 29.13 -16.66
C ALA A 15 8.37 28.93 -15.15
N LEU A 16 8.12 29.94 -14.33
CA LEU A 16 8.26 29.89 -12.89
C LEU A 16 7.19 28.96 -12.26
N GLY A 17 5.94 29.07 -12.69
CA GLY A 17 4.85 28.19 -12.23
C GLY A 17 5.13 26.72 -12.57
N TYR A 18 5.61 26.45 -13.78
CA TYR A 18 6.03 25.10 -14.18
C TYR A 18 7.17 24.59 -13.29
N PHE A 19 8.24 25.40 -13.13
CA PHE A 19 9.40 25.03 -12.33
C PHE A 19 9.02 24.75 -10.86
N LEU A 20 8.35 25.70 -10.19
CA LEU A 20 8.03 25.59 -8.77
C LEU A 20 7.10 24.40 -8.48
N THR A 21 6.06 24.21 -9.30
CA THR A 21 5.10 23.12 -9.10
C THR A 21 5.70 21.77 -9.50
N GLY A 22 6.59 21.71 -10.48
CA GLY A 22 7.33 20.51 -10.85
C GLY A 22 8.32 20.10 -9.77
N TYR A 23 9.09 21.06 -9.25
CA TYR A 23 10.01 20.80 -8.14
C TYR A 23 9.28 20.32 -6.88
N ALA A 24 8.16 20.96 -6.52
CA ALA A 24 7.33 20.54 -5.40
C ALA A 24 6.71 19.13 -5.62
N GLY A 25 6.27 18.82 -6.85
CA GLY A 25 5.69 17.50 -7.18
C GLY A 25 6.70 16.36 -6.98
N LEU A 26 7.97 16.58 -7.28
CA LEU A 26 9.03 15.58 -7.06
C LEU A 26 9.33 15.31 -5.57
N GLN A 27 8.91 16.21 -4.66
CA GLN A 27 9.04 16.00 -3.22
C GLN A 27 7.90 15.17 -2.62
N LEU A 28 6.88 14.80 -3.41
CA LEU A 28 5.68 14.09 -2.99
C LEU A 28 5.51 12.76 -3.73
N PRO A 29 6.47 11.80 -3.61
CA PRO A 29 6.27 10.46 -4.13
C PRO A 29 5.23 9.70 -3.29
N PHE A 30 4.60 8.69 -3.87
CA PHE A 30 3.76 7.77 -3.10
C PHE A 30 4.60 7.02 -2.08
N PHE A 31 4.10 6.92 -0.85
CA PHE A 31 4.82 6.30 0.27
C PHE A 31 5.37 4.91 -0.08
N GLY A 32 6.66 4.71 0.14
CA GLY A 32 7.35 3.47 -0.17
C GLY A 32 7.66 3.24 -1.66
N SER A 33 7.48 4.25 -2.52
CA SER A 33 7.80 4.17 -3.96
C SER A 33 8.53 5.42 -4.46
N SER A 34 9.01 5.36 -5.71
CA SER A 34 9.58 6.51 -6.44
C SER A 34 8.58 7.17 -7.40
N VAL A 35 7.30 6.78 -7.37
CA VAL A 35 6.27 7.27 -8.28
C VAL A 35 5.76 8.63 -7.80
N THR A 36 5.90 9.65 -8.63
CA THR A 36 5.33 10.99 -8.39
C THR A 36 3.82 10.96 -8.62
N LEU A 37 3.05 11.29 -7.57
CA LEU A 37 1.59 11.14 -7.59
C LEU A 37 0.87 12.12 -8.49
N VAL A 38 1.42 13.31 -8.70
CA VAL A 38 0.85 14.36 -9.54
C VAL A 38 1.96 15.17 -10.19
N TRP A 39 1.75 15.52 -11.45
CA TRP A 39 2.63 16.42 -12.18
C TRP A 39 1.89 17.69 -12.61
N PRO A 40 1.74 18.68 -11.72
CA PRO A 40 1.00 19.91 -11.98
C PRO A 40 1.46 20.67 -13.22
N PRO A 41 2.78 20.64 -13.61
CA PRO A 41 3.27 21.31 -14.80
C PRO A 41 2.55 20.92 -16.09
N SER A 42 2.08 19.68 -16.25
CA SER A 42 1.32 19.25 -17.45
C SER A 42 0.01 20.03 -17.59
N GLY A 43 -0.70 20.25 -16.47
CA GLY A 43 -1.90 21.08 -16.48
C GLY A 43 -1.62 22.56 -16.77
N ILE A 44 -0.53 23.12 -16.21
CA ILE A 44 -0.11 24.50 -16.46
C ILE A 44 0.26 24.70 -17.94
N ALA A 45 1.05 23.78 -18.51
CA ALA A 45 1.46 23.81 -19.90
C ALA A 45 0.26 23.77 -20.85
N LEU A 46 -0.64 22.81 -20.66
CA LEU A 46 -1.87 22.71 -21.46
C LEU A 46 -2.74 23.96 -21.34
N ALA A 47 -2.97 24.47 -20.13
CA ALA A 47 -3.76 25.66 -19.89
C ALA A 47 -3.15 26.89 -20.59
N ALA A 48 -1.86 27.09 -20.47
CA ALA A 48 -1.16 28.22 -21.10
C ALA A 48 -1.22 28.16 -22.64
N LEU A 49 -0.97 26.98 -23.21
CA LEU A 49 -0.97 26.79 -24.67
C LEU A 49 -2.39 26.84 -25.26
N ILE A 50 -3.40 26.36 -24.54
CA ILE A 50 -4.81 26.46 -24.99
C ILE A 50 -5.30 27.91 -24.87
N VAL A 51 -5.11 28.58 -23.74
CA VAL A 51 -5.68 29.91 -23.50
C VAL A 51 -4.90 31.01 -24.20
N TRP A 52 -3.57 31.04 -24.03
CA TRP A 52 -2.72 32.12 -24.57
C TRP A 52 -2.08 31.78 -25.91
N GLY A 53 -1.97 30.49 -26.26
CA GLY A 53 -1.53 30.03 -27.58
C GLY A 53 -0.11 29.51 -27.65
N TRP A 54 0.22 28.94 -28.80
CA TRP A 54 1.47 28.26 -29.09
C TRP A 54 2.74 29.09 -28.90
N ARG A 55 2.64 30.43 -28.98
CA ARG A 55 3.74 31.36 -28.78
C ARG A 55 4.39 31.24 -27.38
N TYR A 56 3.70 30.63 -26.42
CA TYR A 56 4.18 30.37 -25.07
C TYR A 56 4.84 28.99 -24.90
N ALA A 57 5.00 28.20 -25.97
CA ALA A 57 5.73 26.94 -25.92
C ALA A 57 7.18 27.10 -25.42
N PRO A 58 7.94 28.18 -25.76
CA PRO A 58 9.25 28.40 -25.18
C PRO A 58 9.25 28.57 -23.66
N ALA A 59 8.19 29.14 -23.08
CA ALA A 59 8.05 29.27 -21.64
C ALA A 59 7.87 27.91 -20.95
N VAL A 60 7.08 27.02 -21.56
CA VAL A 60 6.91 25.63 -21.11
C VAL A 60 8.24 24.89 -21.18
N PHE A 61 8.97 25.03 -22.31
CA PHE A 61 10.28 24.41 -22.47
C PHE A 61 11.28 24.88 -21.40
N ILE A 62 11.38 26.20 -21.15
CA ILE A 62 12.28 26.75 -20.14
C ILE A 62 11.91 26.21 -18.74
N GLY A 63 10.63 26.23 -18.37
CA GLY A 63 10.19 25.70 -17.09
C GLY A 63 10.51 24.21 -16.92
N ALA A 64 10.23 23.40 -17.95
CA ALA A 64 10.57 21.99 -17.98
C ALA A 64 12.08 21.73 -17.91
N LEU A 65 12.87 22.52 -18.65
CA LEU A 65 14.33 22.41 -18.63
C LEU A 65 14.89 22.72 -17.24
N LEU A 66 14.43 23.81 -16.61
CA LEU A 66 14.90 24.21 -15.28
C LEU A 66 14.63 23.14 -14.23
N VAL A 67 13.43 22.53 -14.21
CA VAL A 67 13.11 21.49 -13.24
C VAL A 67 13.95 20.23 -13.45
N ASN A 68 14.16 19.84 -14.71
CA ASN A 68 14.98 18.67 -15.03
C ASN A 68 16.48 18.91 -14.74
N LEU A 69 17.02 20.09 -15.02
CA LEU A 69 18.40 20.44 -14.67
C LEU A 69 18.62 20.49 -13.14
N ALA A 70 17.61 20.88 -12.38
CA ALA A 70 17.68 20.91 -10.92
C ALA A 70 17.65 19.51 -10.28
N THR A 71 17.17 18.48 -11.00
CA THR A 71 16.89 17.15 -10.44
C THR A 71 17.64 16.00 -11.13
N SER A 72 18.19 16.22 -12.34
CA SER A 72 18.93 15.22 -13.12
C SER A 72 20.38 15.63 -13.31
N PRO A 73 21.35 14.71 -13.18
CA PRO A 73 22.75 14.99 -13.45
C PRO A 73 23.07 15.12 -14.95
N SER A 74 22.16 14.70 -15.84
CA SER A 74 22.39 14.70 -17.29
C SER A 74 21.70 15.86 -18.00
N VAL A 75 22.46 16.79 -18.51
CA VAL A 75 21.96 17.93 -19.32
C VAL A 75 21.25 17.46 -20.59
N THR A 76 21.77 16.42 -21.24
CA THR A 76 21.17 15.87 -22.47
C THR A 76 19.75 15.33 -22.18
N VAL A 77 19.60 14.55 -21.13
CA VAL A 77 18.28 14.02 -20.72
C VAL A 77 17.33 15.16 -20.35
N SER A 78 17.82 16.15 -19.62
CA SER A 78 17.01 17.33 -19.24
C SER A 78 16.46 18.08 -20.46
N ILE A 79 17.27 18.24 -21.51
CA ILE A 79 16.83 18.86 -22.77
C ILE A 79 15.79 17.97 -23.49
N LEU A 80 16.04 16.66 -23.59
CA LEU A 80 15.15 15.75 -24.28
C LEU A 80 13.77 15.64 -23.57
N ILE A 81 13.77 15.54 -22.23
CA ILE A 81 12.53 15.53 -21.45
C ILE A 81 11.79 16.85 -21.58
N ALA A 82 12.51 18.00 -21.52
CA ALA A 82 11.88 19.31 -21.68
C ALA A 82 11.25 19.49 -23.07
N ALA A 83 11.94 19.03 -24.11
CA ALA A 83 11.40 19.03 -25.48
C ALA A 83 10.19 18.10 -25.58
N GLY A 84 10.27 16.88 -25.04
CA GLY A 84 9.17 15.90 -25.00
C GLY A 84 7.92 16.45 -24.33
N ASN A 85 8.06 16.99 -23.11
CA ASN A 85 6.95 17.59 -22.36
C ASN A 85 6.32 18.79 -23.10
N THR A 86 7.16 19.59 -23.73
CA THR A 86 6.66 20.74 -24.53
C THR A 86 5.87 20.27 -25.74
N LEU A 87 6.38 19.32 -26.50
CA LEU A 87 5.72 18.78 -27.70
C LEU A 87 4.41 18.04 -27.33
N ALA A 88 4.46 17.29 -26.23
CA ALA A 88 3.29 16.55 -25.71
C ALA A 88 2.15 17.48 -25.27
N ALA A 89 2.47 18.66 -24.76
CA ALA A 89 1.45 19.66 -24.43
C ALA A 89 1.04 20.48 -25.68
N LEU A 90 1.98 20.82 -26.56
CA LEU A 90 1.74 21.69 -27.73
C LEU A 90 0.83 21.03 -28.77
N GLY A 91 1.10 19.78 -29.15
CA GLY A 91 0.32 19.09 -30.17
C GLY A 91 -1.18 19.02 -29.83
N PRO A 92 -1.56 18.40 -28.69
CA PRO A 92 -2.95 18.38 -28.24
C PRO A 92 -3.56 19.78 -28.05
N ALA A 93 -2.81 20.75 -27.49
CA ALA A 93 -3.31 22.11 -27.30
C ALA A 93 -3.67 22.79 -28.62
N LEU A 94 -2.91 22.60 -29.68
CA LEU A 94 -3.22 23.13 -31.02
C LEU A 94 -4.52 22.54 -31.56
N ILE A 95 -4.71 21.23 -31.46
CA ILE A 95 -5.92 20.54 -31.92
C ILE A 95 -7.13 20.99 -31.07
N ILE A 96 -6.99 21.06 -29.74
CA ILE A 96 -8.05 21.54 -28.86
C ILE A 96 -8.44 22.97 -29.22
N ARG A 97 -7.49 23.85 -29.46
CA ARG A 97 -7.76 25.24 -29.88
C ARG A 97 -8.48 25.30 -31.22
N GLN A 98 -8.12 24.47 -32.17
CA GLN A 98 -8.75 24.42 -33.48
C GLN A 98 -10.21 23.96 -33.39
N ILE A 99 -10.51 22.96 -32.54
CA ILE A 99 -11.85 22.40 -32.39
C ILE A 99 -12.73 23.23 -31.43
N CYS A 100 -12.14 23.65 -30.30
CA CYS A 100 -12.89 24.22 -29.17
C CYS A 100 -12.69 25.73 -28.99
N GLY A 101 -11.69 26.30 -29.67
CA GLY A 101 -11.21 27.66 -29.37
C GLY A 101 -10.47 27.74 -28.05
N ASN A 102 -10.49 28.92 -27.42
CA ASN A 102 -9.78 29.15 -26.14
C ASN A 102 -10.58 28.71 -24.91
N TYR A 103 -11.79 28.15 -25.10
CA TYR A 103 -12.76 27.83 -24.05
C TYR A 103 -13.23 26.36 -24.15
N PRO A 104 -12.35 25.38 -23.92
CA PRO A 104 -12.69 23.97 -24.08
C PRO A 104 -13.63 23.44 -22.98
N LEU A 105 -13.83 24.19 -21.90
CA LEU A 105 -14.64 23.76 -20.75
C LEU A 105 -16.07 24.33 -20.74
N ASP A 106 -16.48 25.07 -21.74
CA ASP A 106 -17.78 25.75 -21.76
C ASP A 106 -18.95 24.86 -22.25
N GLN A 107 -18.64 23.73 -22.88
CA GLN A 107 -19.64 22.82 -23.46
C GLN A 107 -19.23 21.36 -23.25
N PHE A 108 -20.21 20.48 -23.01
CA PHE A 108 -19.98 19.06 -22.80
C PHE A 108 -19.08 18.41 -23.87
N ARG A 109 -19.41 18.62 -25.17
CA ARG A 109 -18.62 18.06 -26.29
C ARG A 109 -17.16 18.54 -26.27
N LYS A 110 -16.95 19.82 -25.96
CA LYS A 110 -15.61 20.41 -25.88
C LYS A 110 -14.84 19.86 -24.67
N MET A 111 -15.51 19.61 -23.52
CA MET A 111 -14.91 18.97 -22.36
C MET A 111 -14.44 17.55 -22.68
N VAL A 112 -15.24 16.79 -23.42
CA VAL A 112 -14.82 15.44 -23.88
C VAL A 112 -13.57 15.54 -24.75
N VAL A 113 -13.51 16.49 -25.70
CA VAL A 113 -12.31 16.73 -26.51
C VAL A 113 -11.11 17.08 -25.64
N PHE A 114 -11.29 17.95 -24.63
CA PHE A 114 -10.22 18.28 -23.68
C PHE A 114 -9.77 17.06 -22.87
N LEU A 115 -10.70 16.26 -22.36
CA LEU A 115 -10.37 15.06 -21.57
C LEU A 115 -9.62 14.02 -22.41
N VAL A 116 -10.03 13.82 -23.67
CA VAL A 116 -9.35 12.86 -24.56
C VAL A 116 -7.98 13.39 -24.99
N LEU A 117 -7.90 14.59 -25.54
CA LEU A 117 -6.65 15.10 -26.09
C LEU A 117 -5.70 15.63 -25.00
N GLY A 118 -6.21 16.43 -24.07
CA GLY A 118 -5.44 17.01 -22.98
C GLY A 118 -5.24 16.06 -21.81
N GLY A 119 -6.27 15.30 -21.43
CA GLY A 119 -6.25 14.40 -20.28
C GLY A 119 -5.61 13.02 -20.57
N LEU A 120 -5.75 12.47 -21.78
CA LEU A 120 -5.19 11.16 -22.13
C LEU A 120 -4.05 11.23 -23.13
N CYS A 121 -4.23 11.87 -24.31
CA CYS A 121 -3.22 11.84 -25.36
C CYS A 121 -1.95 12.63 -24.97
N SER A 122 -2.10 13.82 -24.34
CA SER A 122 -0.95 14.62 -23.91
C SER A 122 -0.11 13.90 -22.87
N PRO A 123 -0.66 13.36 -21.76
CA PRO A 123 0.08 12.55 -20.79
C PRO A 123 0.74 11.31 -21.41
N ALA A 124 0.02 10.59 -22.29
CA ALA A 124 0.57 9.40 -22.94
C ALA A 124 1.80 9.73 -23.79
N LEU A 125 1.75 10.82 -24.55
CA LEU A 125 2.85 11.29 -25.37
C LEU A 125 4.03 11.80 -24.53
N SER A 126 3.75 12.55 -23.45
CA SER A 126 4.76 13.01 -22.49
C SER A 126 5.51 11.85 -21.86
N ALA A 127 4.75 10.88 -21.30
CA ALA A 127 5.30 9.68 -20.70
C ALA A 127 6.12 8.86 -21.71
N PHE A 128 5.64 8.72 -22.95
CA PHE A 128 6.37 7.98 -23.99
C PHE A 128 7.70 8.66 -24.35
N LEU A 129 7.70 9.95 -24.61
CA LEU A 129 8.90 10.68 -24.97
C LEU A 129 9.90 10.78 -23.81
N GLY A 130 9.39 11.01 -22.59
CA GLY A 130 10.23 11.09 -21.39
C GLY A 130 10.86 9.74 -21.02
N THR A 131 10.08 8.66 -20.99
CA THR A 131 10.58 7.32 -20.70
C THR A 131 11.58 6.84 -21.76
N THR A 132 11.30 7.13 -23.05
CA THR A 132 12.23 6.82 -24.14
C THR A 132 13.56 7.55 -23.96
N SER A 133 13.51 8.85 -23.64
CA SER A 133 14.73 9.65 -23.41
C SER A 133 15.55 9.12 -22.24
N LEU A 134 14.87 8.71 -21.15
CA LEU A 134 15.52 8.16 -19.96
C LEU A 134 16.13 6.78 -20.24
N SER A 135 15.37 5.91 -20.92
CA SER A 135 15.83 4.55 -21.26
C SER A 135 17.02 4.55 -22.21
N LEU A 136 17.02 5.45 -23.21
CA LEU A 136 18.13 5.52 -24.18
C LEU A 136 19.40 6.12 -23.62
N VAL A 137 19.33 7.13 -22.76
CA VAL A 137 20.50 7.95 -22.37
C VAL A 137 21.05 7.59 -20.99
N VAL A 138 20.19 7.18 -20.05
CA VAL A 138 20.57 6.95 -18.66
C VAL A 138 20.55 5.47 -18.28
N ILE A 139 19.44 4.78 -18.58
CA ILE A 139 19.23 3.41 -18.10
C ILE A 139 19.96 2.42 -19.01
N GLY A 140 20.01 2.66 -20.31
CA GLY A 140 20.57 1.74 -21.30
C GLY A 140 19.77 0.44 -21.48
N ASP A 141 18.54 0.37 -20.91
CA ASP A 141 17.68 -0.82 -20.88
C ASP A 141 16.20 -0.42 -20.97
N PHE A 142 15.40 -1.24 -21.65
CA PHE A 142 13.96 -1.07 -21.82
C PHE A 142 13.10 -1.99 -20.93
N ASN A 143 13.68 -2.84 -20.11
CA ASN A 143 12.94 -3.81 -19.29
C ASN A 143 11.98 -3.14 -18.30
N LYS A 144 12.30 -1.93 -17.82
CA LYS A 144 11.46 -1.15 -16.92
C LYS A 144 10.60 -0.09 -17.63
N PHE A 145 10.57 -0.10 -18.96
CA PHE A 145 9.88 0.94 -19.75
C PHE A 145 8.42 1.10 -19.34
N THR A 146 7.69 -0.02 -19.27
CA THR A 146 6.25 0.00 -18.96
C THR A 146 5.97 0.58 -17.58
N ASP A 147 6.75 0.22 -16.57
CA ASP A 147 6.56 0.69 -15.20
C ASP A 147 6.83 2.20 -15.09
N ILE A 148 7.92 2.68 -15.70
CA ILE A 148 8.28 4.10 -15.73
C ILE A 148 7.21 4.89 -16.52
N TRP A 149 6.79 4.39 -17.68
CA TRP A 149 5.77 5.00 -18.51
C TRP A 149 4.43 5.13 -17.78
N GLN A 150 3.98 4.07 -17.09
CA GLN A 150 2.73 4.09 -16.33
C GLN A 150 2.76 5.12 -15.20
N GLY A 151 3.84 5.15 -14.42
CA GLY A 151 3.99 6.12 -13.33
C GLY A 151 3.98 7.56 -13.85
N TRP A 152 4.71 7.82 -14.93
CA TRP A 152 4.77 9.14 -15.58
C TRP A 152 3.41 9.55 -16.16
N PHE A 153 2.78 8.63 -16.93
CA PHE A 153 1.45 8.84 -17.52
C PHE A 153 0.40 9.23 -16.48
N LEU A 154 0.33 8.52 -15.36
CA LEU A 154 -0.66 8.76 -14.31
C LEU A 154 -0.43 10.10 -13.60
N GLY A 155 0.81 10.45 -13.31
CA GLY A 155 1.15 11.75 -12.73
C GLY A 155 0.77 12.92 -13.63
N ASP A 156 1.11 12.82 -14.93
CA ASP A 156 0.77 13.82 -15.95
C ASP A 156 -0.75 13.93 -16.19
N LEU A 157 -1.45 12.80 -16.20
CA LEU A 157 -2.91 12.73 -16.36
C LEU A 157 -3.60 13.50 -15.22
N VAL A 158 -3.23 13.21 -13.97
CA VAL A 158 -3.79 13.93 -12.81
C VAL A 158 -3.48 15.42 -12.89
N GLY A 159 -2.25 15.81 -13.23
CA GLY A 159 -1.88 17.20 -13.45
C GLY A 159 -2.76 17.87 -14.53
N ALA A 160 -2.98 17.20 -15.65
CA ALA A 160 -3.77 17.70 -16.75
C ALA A 160 -5.26 17.89 -16.39
N ILE A 161 -5.89 16.91 -15.74
CA ILE A 161 -7.35 16.94 -15.46
C ILE A 161 -7.72 17.71 -14.19
N VAL A 162 -6.81 17.86 -13.24
CA VAL A 162 -7.03 18.60 -11.98
C VAL A 162 -6.56 20.05 -12.11
N VAL A 163 -5.28 20.23 -12.44
CA VAL A 163 -4.64 21.55 -12.46
C VAL A 163 -4.99 22.32 -13.74
N GLY A 164 -5.05 21.62 -14.88
CA GLY A 164 -5.35 22.25 -16.17
C GLY A 164 -6.66 23.06 -16.16
N PRO A 165 -7.81 22.49 -15.80
CA PRO A 165 -9.08 23.21 -15.74
C PRO A 165 -9.07 24.40 -14.76
N LEU A 166 -8.47 24.23 -13.58
CA LEU A 166 -8.33 25.29 -12.59
C LEU A 166 -7.52 26.47 -13.17
N VAL A 167 -6.35 26.19 -13.74
CA VAL A 167 -5.47 27.22 -14.31
C VAL A 167 -6.13 27.89 -15.51
N MET A 168 -6.80 27.14 -16.39
CA MET A 168 -7.58 27.74 -17.50
C MET A 168 -8.63 28.72 -16.98
N ARG A 169 -9.36 28.36 -15.94
CA ARG A 169 -10.38 29.24 -15.36
C ARG A 169 -9.78 30.47 -14.63
N LEU A 170 -8.66 30.31 -13.96
CA LEU A 170 -7.93 31.43 -13.38
C LEU A 170 -7.42 32.41 -14.46
N MET A 171 -6.88 31.91 -15.58
CA MET A 171 -6.41 32.72 -16.70
C MET A 171 -7.56 33.45 -17.43
N GLN A 172 -8.76 32.90 -17.41
CA GLN A 172 -9.97 33.45 -18.04
C GLN A 172 -10.81 34.27 -17.07
N TRP A 173 -10.39 34.35 -15.80
CA TRP A 173 -11.15 35.03 -14.76
C TRP A 173 -11.27 36.51 -15.10
N ARG A 174 -12.46 36.92 -15.48
CA ARG A 174 -12.85 38.33 -15.53
C ARG A 174 -13.35 38.75 -14.15
N THR A 175 -12.78 39.78 -13.60
CA THR A 175 -13.17 40.35 -12.30
C THR A 175 -14.56 40.96 -12.40
N SER A 176 -15.63 40.15 -12.31
CA SER A 176 -16.90 40.69 -11.83
C SER A 176 -16.75 40.88 -10.34
N PRO A 177 -17.02 42.09 -9.80
CA PRO A 177 -16.89 42.34 -8.37
C PRO A 177 -17.84 41.43 -7.59
N ARG A 178 -17.26 40.50 -6.86
CA ARG A 178 -18.00 39.67 -5.89
C ARG A 178 -18.05 40.40 -4.57
N SER A 179 -19.11 40.21 -3.80
CA SER A 179 -19.22 40.78 -2.47
C SER A 179 -18.18 40.09 -1.52
N ILE A 180 -17.76 40.81 -0.49
CA ILE A 180 -16.87 40.27 0.55
C ILE A 180 -17.46 38.98 1.16
N SER A 181 -18.78 38.93 1.32
CA SER A 181 -19.52 37.76 1.80
C SER A 181 -19.31 36.53 0.87
N GLN A 182 -19.29 36.71 -0.45
CA GLN A 182 -19.05 35.62 -1.38
C GLN A 182 -17.61 35.07 -1.32
N TYR A 183 -16.63 35.94 -1.11
CA TYR A 183 -15.25 35.50 -0.88
C TYR A 183 -15.12 34.79 0.47
N GLY A 184 -15.80 35.24 1.51
CA GLY A 184 -15.87 34.56 2.81
C GLY A 184 -16.52 33.18 2.71
N GLU A 185 -17.61 33.04 1.95
CA GLU A 185 -18.27 31.78 1.69
C GLU A 185 -17.33 30.81 0.95
N LEU A 186 -16.62 31.27 -0.09
CA LEU A 186 -15.65 30.42 -0.81
C LEU A 186 -14.50 29.96 0.10
N ALA A 187 -13.96 30.87 0.91
CA ALA A 187 -12.91 30.52 1.86
C ALA A 187 -13.40 29.50 2.89
N LEU A 188 -14.63 29.67 3.42
CA LEU A 188 -15.25 28.72 4.35
C LEU A 188 -15.38 27.32 3.72
N ILE A 189 -15.85 27.22 2.48
CA ILE A 189 -15.97 25.92 1.78
C ILE A 189 -14.61 25.29 1.58
N CYS A 190 -13.59 26.06 1.19
CA CYS A 190 -12.23 25.57 1.02
C CYS A 190 -11.65 25.03 2.34
N ILE A 191 -11.79 25.80 3.44
CA ILE A 191 -11.32 25.38 4.76
C ILE A 191 -12.08 24.14 5.23
N ALA A 192 -13.40 24.13 5.12
CA ALA A 192 -14.23 23.00 5.52
C ALA A 192 -13.90 21.72 4.73
N SER A 193 -13.64 21.84 3.42
CA SER A 193 -13.24 20.69 2.59
C SER A 193 -11.89 20.13 3.02
N ILE A 194 -10.90 20.96 3.37
CA ILE A 194 -9.61 20.50 3.91
C ILE A 194 -9.81 19.80 5.25
N VAL A 195 -10.45 20.48 6.22
CA VAL A 195 -10.63 19.94 7.58
C VAL A 195 -11.34 18.60 7.56
N ILE A 196 -12.41 18.47 6.79
CA ILE A 196 -13.20 17.24 6.73
C ILE A 196 -12.47 16.15 5.94
N ALA A 197 -11.82 16.47 4.82
CA ALA A 197 -11.01 15.49 4.09
C ALA A 197 -9.86 14.96 4.95
N SER A 198 -9.10 15.84 5.62
CA SER A 198 -8.03 15.45 6.53
C SER A 198 -8.54 14.64 7.74
N ALA A 199 -9.68 15.02 8.31
CA ALA A 199 -10.29 14.29 9.43
C ALA A 199 -10.65 12.84 9.03
N VAL A 200 -11.20 12.64 7.83
CA VAL A 200 -11.50 11.29 7.31
C VAL A 200 -10.24 10.45 7.15
N GLN A 201 -9.12 11.05 6.73
CA GLN A 201 -7.85 10.34 6.55
C GLN A 201 -7.18 9.95 7.88
N THR A 202 -7.35 10.75 8.92
CA THR A 202 -6.70 10.56 10.22
C THR A 202 -7.53 9.76 11.22
N THR A 203 -8.82 9.48 10.93
CA THR A 203 -9.71 8.81 11.88
C THR A 203 -9.55 7.28 11.80
N PRO A 204 -9.06 6.61 12.86
CA PRO A 204 -8.85 5.15 12.87
C PRO A 204 -10.14 4.34 13.01
N LEU A 205 -11.30 5.01 13.24
CA LEU A 205 -12.59 4.40 13.55
C LEU A 205 -13.26 3.69 12.37
N ILE A 206 -12.75 3.85 11.15
CA ILE A 206 -13.39 3.32 9.95
C ILE A 206 -12.37 2.44 9.23
N SER A 207 -12.62 1.14 9.25
CA SER A 207 -11.73 0.11 8.70
C SER A 207 -11.46 0.21 7.19
N LYS A 208 -12.20 1.04 6.44
CA LYS A 208 -12.01 1.29 4.98
C LYS A 208 -12.53 2.68 4.59
N PRO A 209 -11.79 3.75 4.92
CA PRO A 209 -12.22 5.14 4.68
C PRO A 209 -12.18 5.57 3.20
N GLU A 210 -11.60 4.81 2.26
CA GLU A 210 -11.56 5.18 0.84
C GLU A 210 -12.94 5.50 0.25
N PHE A 211 -14.00 4.85 0.73
CA PHE A 211 -15.36 5.11 0.27
C PHE A 211 -15.97 6.37 0.84
N LEU A 212 -15.61 6.72 2.08
CA LEU A 212 -16.07 7.96 2.70
C LEU A 212 -15.62 9.20 1.94
N PHE A 213 -14.45 9.16 1.29
CA PHE A 213 -13.95 10.29 0.50
C PHE A 213 -14.90 10.71 -0.62
N ILE A 214 -15.51 9.76 -1.32
CA ILE A 214 -16.46 10.06 -2.41
C ILE A 214 -17.67 10.80 -1.85
N PHE A 215 -18.22 10.33 -0.71
CA PHE A 215 -19.40 10.95 -0.10
C PHE A 215 -19.11 12.28 0.55
N VAL A 216 -17.98 12.43 1.19
CA VAL A 216 -17.59 13.64 1.90
C VAL A 216 -17.16 14.74 0.95
N SER A 217 -16.48 14.39 -0.16
CA SER A 217 -15.98 15.37 -1.13
C SER A 217 -17.06 15.94 -2.03
N LEU A 218 -18.04 15.14 -2.43
CA LEU A 218 -19.06 15.50 -3.41
C LEU A 218 -19.91 16.70 -3.00
N PRO A 219 -20.40 16.83 -1.75
CA PRO A 219 -21.16 18.02 -1.31
C PRO A 219 -20.41 19.34 -1.50
N PHE A 220 -19.11 19.36 -1.21
CA PHE A 220 -18.28 20.56 -1.37
C PHE A 220 -18.10 20.92 -2.85
N VAL A 221 -17.86 19.93 -3.72
CA VAL A 221 -17.78 20.13 -5.16
C VAL A 221 -19.11 20.67 -5.72
N ILE A 222 -20.24 20.08 -5.31
CA ILE A 222 -21.58 20.52 -5.70
C ILE A 222 -21.83 21.96 -5.22
N TRP A 223 -21.49 22.28 -3.96
CA TRP A 223 -21.62 23.64 -3.41
C TRP A 223 -20.77 24.63 -4.22
N GLY A 224 -19.50 24.32 -4.45
CA GLY A 224 -18.62 25.14 -5.29
C GLY A 224 -19.15 25.33 -6.70
N ALA A 225 -19.66 24.28 -7.35
CA ALA A 225 -20.22 24.33 -8.68
C ALA A 225 -21.49 25.21 -8.75
N THR A 226 -22.38 25.09 -7.77
CA THR A 226 -23.66 25.83 -7.75
C THR A 226 -23.46 27.32 -7.43
N ARG A 227 -22.54 27.67 -6.53
CA ARG A 227 -22.32 29.03 -6.07
C ARG A 227 -21.31 29.80 -6.90
N PHE A 228 -20.23 29.15 -7.31
CA PHE A 228 -19.06 29.77 -7.92
C PHE A 228 -18.79 29.28 -9.35
N GLY A 229 -19.63 28.36 -9.87
CA GLY A 229 -19.49 27.78 -11.20
C GLY A 229 -18.26 26.88 -11.32
N LEU A 230 -17.73 26.78 -12.55
CA LEU A 230 -16.61 25.90 -12.83
C LEU A 230 -15.33 26.27 -12.07
N LEU A 231 -15.10 27.56 -11.78
CA LEU A 231 -13.95 27.99 -10.98
C LEU A 231 -14.02 27.44 -9.55
N GLY A 232 -15.17 27.57 -8.89
CA GLY A 232 -15.32 27.04 -7.52
C GLY A 232 -15.21 25.55 -7.45
N ALA A 233 -15.85 24.85 -8.39
CA ALA A 233 -15.78 23.39 -8.47
C ALA A 233 -14.35 22.88 -8.71
N THR A 234 -13.61 23.46 -9.65
CA THR A 234 -12.23 23.05 -9.95
C THR A 234 -11.25 23.41 -8.84
N LEU A 235 -11.47 24.52 -8.13
CA LEU A 235 -10.67 24.90 -6.97
C LEU A 235 -10.85 23.92 -5.81
N ILE A 236 -12.10 23.58 -5.48
CA ILE A 236 -12.40 22.64 -4.39
C ILE A 236 -11.88 21.23 -4.76
N ASN A 237 -12.06 20.79 -6.01
CA ASN A 237 -11.52 19.53 -6.49
C ASN A 237 -9.98 19.50 -6.36
N ALA A 238 -9.28 20.56 -6.75
CA ALA A 238 -7.83 20.64 -6.63
C ALA A 238 -7.36 20.60 -5.17
N ILE A 239 -8.09 21.25 -4.26
CA ILE A 239 -7.82 21.22 -2.80
C ILE A 239 -7.97 19.80 -2.27
N ILE A 240 -9.09 19.13 -2.56
CA ILE A 240 -9.35 17.76 -2.11
C ILE A 240 -8.31 16.80 -2.64
N VAL A 241 -7.95 16.90 -3.92
CA VAL A 241 -6.93 16.05 -4.54
C VAL A 241 -5.55 16.33 -3.93
N ALA A 242 -5.19 17.60 -3.67
CA ALA A 242 -3.93 17.96 -3.04
C ALA A 242 -3.84 17.39 -1.61
N ASP A 243 -4.91 17.49 -0.81
CA ASP A 243 -4.98 16.89 0.53
C ASP A 243 -4.72 15.37 0.49
N ILE A 244 -5.42 14.65 -0.38
CA ILE A 244 -5.24 13.20 -0.55
C ILE A 244 -3.82 12.84 -0.96
N ILE A 245 -3.21 13.59 -1.89
CA ILE A 245 -1.84 13.36 -2.36
C ILE A 245 -0.83 13.57 -1.24
N VAL A 246 -0.98 14.63 -0.43
CA VAL A 246 -0.10 14.89 0.71
C VAL A 246 -0.17 13.74 1.73
N PHE A 247 -1.37 13.31 2.10
CA PHE A 247 -1.53 12.18 3.03
C PHE A 247 -1.00 10.86 2.44
N ALA A 248 -1.16 10.64 1.13
CA ALA A 248 -0.60 9.47 0.45
C ALA A 248 0.93 9.46 0.44
N ALA A 249 1.56 10.62 0.25
CA ALA A 249 3.01 10.76 0.29
C ALA A 249 3.58 10.55 1.71
N LEU A 250 2.83 10.99 2.73
CA LEU A 250 3.22 10.80 4.15
C LEU A 250 2.96 9.37 4.67
N GLY A 251 2.36 8.49 3.88
CA GLY A 251 2.02 7.13 4.31
C GLY A 251 0.82 7.05 5.28
N ASN A 252 0.17 8.16 5.55
CA ASN A 252 -0.91 8.30 6.52
C ASN A 252 -2.29 8.31 5.86
N ASN A 253 -2.47 7.50 4.81
CA ASN A 253 -3.75 7.47 4.15
C ASN A 253 -4.27 6.05 3.98
N THR A 254 -5.56 5.98 3.76
CA THR A 254 -6.33 4.80 3.46
C THR A 254 -5.82 3.97 2.29
N PHE A 255 -5.28 4.63 1.25
CA PHE A 255 -4.79 3.96 0.04
C PHE A 255 -3.46 3.24 0.27
N ALA A 256 -2.67 3.62 1.29
CA ALA A 256 -1.39 2.98 1.62
C ALA A 256 -1.54 1.60 2.29
N THR A 257 -2.69 1.30 2.88
CA THR A 257 -2.91 0.09 3.68
C THR A 257 -3.08 -1.20 2.85
N VAL A 258 -3.35 -1.07 1.55
CA VAL A 258 -3.70 -2.21 0.65
C VAL A 258 -2.49 -2.70 -0.17
N GLY A 259 -1.29 -2.21 0.10
CA GLY A 259 -0.09 -2.44 -0.72
C GLY A 259 0.05 -1.44 -1.87
N ILE A 260 1.30 -1.23 -2.34
CA ILE A 260 1.68 -0.12 -3.23
C ILE A 260 0.85 -0.11 -4.53
N ASN A 261 0.78 -1.23 -5.24
CA ASN A 261 0.09 -1.30 -6.55
C ASN A 261 -1.43 -1.14 -6.43
N ALA A 262 -2.05 -1.72 -5.40
CA ALA A 262 -3.47 -1.59 -5.16
C ALA A 262 -3.82 -0.18 -4.67
N GLY A 263 -3.01 0.38 -3.78
CA GLY A 263 -3.16 1.73 -3.27
C GLY A 263 -3.07 2.78 -4.37
N LEU A 264 -2.07 2.71 -5.23
CA LEU A 264 -1.93 3.59 -6.40
C LEU A 264 -3.13 3.50 -7.34
N ARG A 265 -3.57 2.29 -7.67
CA ARG A 265 -4.73 2.08 -8.55
C ARG A 265 -6.01 2.70 -7.99
N ASN A 266 -6.28 2.48 -6.70
CA ASN A 266 -7.46 3.01 -6.03
C ASN A 266 -7.40 4.54 -5.92
N LEU A 267 -6.24 5.10 -5.57
CA LEU A 267 -6.02 6.55 -5.50
C LEU A 267 -6.25 7.22 -6.86
N TYR A 268 -5.61 6.72 -7.91
CA TYR A 268 -5.79 7.29 -9.25
C TYR A 268 -7.22 7.12 -9.77
N GLY A 269 -7.85 5.96 -9.53
CA GLY A 269 -9.26 5.71 -9.86
C GLY A 269 -10.18 6.74 -9.20
N TYR A 270 -9.97 7.01 -7.90
CA TYR A 270 -10.71 8.03 -7.18
C TYR A 270 -10.48 9.44 -7.74
N VAL A 271 -9.21 9.85 -7.92
CA VAL A 271 -8.87 11.20 -8.42
C VAL A 271 -9.42 11.44 -9.81
N ILE A 272 -9.35 10.45 -10.70
CA ILE A 272 -9.92 10.54 -12.05
C ILE A 272 -11.44 10.68 -11.97
N ALA A 273 -12.10 9.83 -11.21
CA ALA A 273 -13.55 9.81 -11.10
C ALA A 273 -14.10 11.15 -10.56
N ILE A 274 -13.53 11.67 -9.46
CA ILE A 274 -13.98 12.93 -8.88
C ILE A 274 -13.68 14.12 -9.79
N SER A 275 -12.52 14.15 -10.45
CA SER A 275 -12.13 15.28 -11.31
C SER A 275 -12.97 15.32 -12.59
N VAL A 276 -13.18 14.19 -13.24
CA VAL A 276 -14.05 14.09 -14.43
C VAL A 276 -15.51 14.41 -14.06
N GLY A 277 -16.00 13.86 -12.95
CA GLY A 277 -17.33 14.15 -12.42
C GLY A 277 -17.52 15.65 -12.09
N THR A 278 -16.51 16.28 -11.50
CA THR A 278 -16.50 17.72 -11.20
C THR A 278 -16.64 18.55 -12.48
N LEU A 279 -15.91 18.22 -13.55
CA LEU A 279 -15.96 18.96 -14.80
C LEU A 279 -17.35 18.86 -15.45
N PHE A 280 -17.93 17.68 -15.52
CA PHE A 280 -19.25 17.49 -16.10
C PHE A 280 -20.37 18.12 -15.27
N LEU A 281 -20.30 18.00 -13.94
CA LEU A 281 -21.26 18.63 -13.04
C LEU A 281 -21.24 20.15 -13.18
N ALA A 282 -20.05 20.75 -13.06
CA ALA A 282 -19.89 22.20 -13.11
C ALA A 282 -20.21 22.78 -14.49
N GLY A 283 -19.80 22.10 -15.57
CA GLY A 283 -20.14 22.53 -16.94
C GLY A 283 -21.62 22.40 -17.26
N GLY A 284 -22.29 21.37 -16.76
CA GLY A 284 -23.74 21.24 -16.86
C GLY A 284 -24.47 22.39 -16.14
N MET A 285 -24.03 22.75 -14.93
CA MET A 285 -24.60 23.85 -14.17
C MET A 285 -24.36 25.22 -14.81
N GLU A 286 -23.19 25.47 -15.37
CA GLU A 286 -22.87 26.73 -16.06
C GLU A 286 -23.74 26.89 -17.33
N ARG A 287 -24.00 25.81 -18.07
CA ARG A 287 -24.90 25.82 -19.20
C ARG A 287 -26.36 26.15 -18.82
N ILE A 288 -26.86 25.53 -17.76
CA ILE A 288 -28.20 25.83 -17.22
C ILE A 288 -28.27 27.31 -16.82
N SER A 289 -27.25 27.86 -16.16
CA SER A 289 -27.18 29.27 -15.81
C SER A 289 -27.18 30.20 -17.02
N SER A 290 -26.48 29.87 -18.12
CA SER A 290 -26.39 30.69 -19.31
C SER A 290 -27.71 30.70 -20.12
N VAL A 291 -28.44 29.59 -20.16
CA VAL A 291 -29.76 29.49 -20.79
C VAL A 291 -30.79 30.32 -20.02
N THR A 292 -30.74 30.27 -18.68
CA THR A 292 -31.65 31.04 -17.81
C THR A 292 -31.41 32.55 -17.90
N THR A 293 -30.14 32.98 -18.03
CA THR A 293 -29.83 34.42 -18.17
C THR A 293 -30.32 34.98 -19.50
N ARG A 294 -30.28 34.21 -20.60
CA ARG A 294 -30.86 34.59 -21.90
C ARG A 294 -32.38 34.59 -21.90
N ALA A 295 -33.04 33.76 -21.10
CA ALA A 295 -34.50 33.74 -20.93
C ALA A 295 -35.01 34.86 -20.00
N ARG A 296 -34.12 35.62 -19.34
CA ARG A 296 -34.45 36.68 -18.37
C ARG A 296 -35.03 37.96 -19.00
N ASP A 297 -34.88 38.13 -20.31
CA ASP A 297 -35.47 39.26 -21.04
C ASP A 297 -37.01 39.15 -21.30
N GLY A 298 -37.64 38.08 -20.77
CA GLY A 298 -39.08 37.88 -20.83
C GLY A 298 -39.63 36.96 -19.72
N ARG A 299 -40.27 37.55 -18.71
CA ARG A 299 -41.24 37.01 -17.72
C ARG A 299 -41.17 35.57 -17.16
N LEU A 300 -40.05 34.87 -17.22
CA LEU A 300 -39.92 33.48 -16.72
C LEU A 300 -38.97 33.33 -15.53
N SER A 301 -38.73 34.40 -14.73
CA SER A 301 -37.59 34.41 -13.78
C SER A 301 -37.75 33.50 -12.56
N ASP A 302 -38.92 33.38 -11.98
CA ASP A 302 -39.11 32.66 -10.71
C ASP A 302 -39.26 31.15 -10.88
N ASP A 303 -39.90 30.69 -11.95
CA ASP A 303 -40.04 29.24 -12.23
C ASP A 303 -38.69 28.59 -12.64
N VAL A 304 -37.85 29.35 -13.33
CA VAL A 304 -36.54 28.88 -13.76
C VAL A 304 -35.56 28.80 -12.54
N HIS A 305 -35.65 29.74 -11.61
CA HIS A 305 -34.89 29.68 -10.34
C HIS A 305 -35.35 28.51 -9.47
N ARG A 306 -36.62 28.19 -9.40
CA ARG A 306 -37.17 27.01 -8.74
C ARG A 306 -36.69 25.73 -9.42
N MET A 307 -36.82 25.65 -10.75
CA MET A 307 -36.38 24.48 -11.51
C MET A 307 -34.89 24.22 -11.38
N ARG A 308 -34.03 25.26 -11.38
CA ARG A 308 -32.59 25.15 -11.12
C ARG A 308 -32.30 24.61 -9.73
N ARG A 309 -33.00 25.11 -8.70
CA ARG A 309 -32.83 24.63 -7.32
C ARG A 309 -33.26 23.17 -7.19
N THR A 310 -34.41 22.82 -7.77
CA THR A 310 -34.91 21.46 -7.78
C THR A 310 -33.98 20.51 -8.54
N LEU A 311 -33.48 20.90 -9.72
CA LEU A 311 -32.57 20.10 -10.54
C LEU A 311 -31.22 19.88 -9.82
N SER A 312 -30.69 20.91 -9.14
CA SER A 312 -29.46 20.78 -8.35
C SER A 312 -29.66 19.81 -7.17
N VAL A 313 -30.79 19.86 -6.50
CA VAL A 313 -31.13 18.93 -5.42
C VAL A 313 -31.30 17.50 -5.97
N VAL A 314 -32.01 17.34 -7.08
CA VAL A 314 -32.24 16.04 -7.73
C VAL A 314 -30.92 15.41 -8.20
N ILE A 315 -30.05 16.19 -8.87
CA ILE A 315 -28.72 15.72 -9.30
C ILE A 315 -27.87 15.35 -8.07
N GLY A 316 -27.93 16.16 -7.01
CA GLY A 316 -27.28 15.86 -5.74
C GLY A 316 -27.77 14.53 -5.14
N VAL A 317 -29.07 14.34 -5.03
CA VAL A 317 -29.69 13.13 -4.47
C VAL A 317 -29.37 11.89 -5.31
N ILE A 318 -29.47 12.01 -6.65
CA ILE A 318 -29.11 10.91 -7.55
C ILE A 318 -27.60 10.60 -7.44
N GLY A 319 -26.75 11.63 -7.44
CA GLY A 319 -25.30 11.47 -7.27
C GLY A 319 -24.95 10.78 -5.94
N PHE A 320 -25.59 11.19 -4.83
CA PHE A 320 -25.47 10.52 -3.56
C PHE A 320 -25.97 9.07 -3.60
N GLY A 321 -27.11 8.82 -4.23
CA GLY A 321 -27.68 7.48 -4.37
C GLY A 321 -26.76 6.53 -5.17
N VAL A 322 -26.29 6.98 -6.34
CA VAL A 322 -25.37 6.20 -7.18
C VAL A 322 -24.03 5.98 -6.47
N SER A 323 -23.47 7.01 -5.82
CA SER A 323 -22.26 6.88 -5.04
C SER A 323 -22.45 5.92 -3.86
N GLY A 324 -23.61 5.96 -3.18
CA GLY A 324 -23.98 5.05 -2.10
C GLY A 324 -24.04 3.60 -2.54
N LEU A 325 -24.70 3.34 -3.66
CA LEU A 325 -24.80 2.00 -4.24
C LEU A 325 -23.44 1.48 -4.71
N ALA A 326 -22.65 2.31 -5.37
CA ALA A 326 -21.30 1.95 -5.81
C ALA A 326 -20.40 1.63 -4.60
N SER A 327 -20.44 2.46 -3.55
CA SER A 327 -19.68 2.22 -2.33
C SER A 327 -20.13 0.96 -1.61
N TRP A 328 -21.44 0.73 -1.48
CA TRP A 328 -21.97 -0.49 -0.87
C TRP A 328 -21.56 -1.75 -1.65
N TYR A 329 -21.66 -1.71 -2.99
CA TYR A 329 -21.24 -2.82 -3.86
C TYR A 329 -19.75 -3.11 -3.69
N THR A 330 -18.90 -2.08 -3.75
CA THR A 330 -17.45 -2.25 -3.62
C THR A 330 -17.06 -2.67 -2.20
N TYR A 331 -17.74 -2.15 -1.16
CA TYR A 331 -17.56 -2.61 0.22
C TYR A 331 -17.83 -4.12 0.35
N ASN A 332 -18.94 -4.61 -0.21
CA ASN A 332 -19.26 -6.03 -0.17
C ASN A 332 -18.23 -6.90 -0.92
N GLN A 333 -17.72 -6.42 -2.07
CA GLN A 333 -16.67 -7.11 -2.81
C GLN A 333 -15.35 -7.18 -2.00
N LEU A 334 -14.98 -6.10 -1.33
CA LEU A 334 -13.77 -6.04 -0.51
C LEU A 334 -13.88 -6.91 0.75
N VAL A 335 -15.02 -6.90 1.45
CA VAL A 335 -15.24 -7.76 2.61
C VAL A 335 -15.16 -9.23 2.20
N THR A 336 -15.69 -9.57 1.04
CA THR A 336 -15.62 -10.93 0.51
C THR A 336 -14.18 -11.33 0.14
N ALA A 337 -13.44 -10.44 -0.53
CA ALA A 337 -12.04 -10.67 -0.89
C ALA A 337 -11.14 -10.80 0.36
N ASP A 338 -11.39 -10.01 1.40
CA ASP A 338 -10.66 -10.04 2.67
C ASP A 338 -10.90 -11.36 3.43
N ARG A 339 -12.15 -11.84 3.42
CA ARG A 339 -12.49 -13.16 3.98
C ARG A 339 -11.79 -14.30 3.23
N ILE A 340 -11.78 -14.25 1.90
CA ILE A 340 -11.14 -15.27 1.07
C ILE A 340 -9.62 -15.25 1.32
N SER A 341 -8.99 -14.08 1.36
CA SER A 341 -7.55 -13.99 1.62
C SER A 341 -7.18 -14.47 3.02
N THR A 342 -7.94 -14.09 4.04
CA THR A 342 -7.73 -14.53 5.42
C THR A 342 -7.86 -16.05 5.54
N GLU A 343 -8.86 -16.64 4.89
CA GLU A 343 -9.05 -18.10 4.87
C GLU A 343 -7.93 -18.81 4.12
N GLN A 344 -7.45 -18.26 3.02
CA GLN A 344 -6.28 -18.79 2.32
C GLN A 344 -5.00 -18.73 3.16
N TYR A 345 -4.77 -17.63 3.89
CA TYR A 345 -3.64 -17.53 4.83
C TYR A 345 -3.77 -18.54 5.96
N ARG A 346 -4.97 -18.73 6.52
CA ARG A 346 -5.24 -19.73 7.56
C ARG A 346 -4.92 -21.14 7.06
N LEU A 347 -5.43 -21.51 5.89
CA LEU A 347 -5.20 -22.83 5.29
C LEU A 347 -3.72 -23.06 4.96
N ALA A 348 -3.03 -22.05 4.43
CA ALA A 348 -1.59 -22.13 4.13
C ALA A 348 -0.77 -22.28 5.41
N PHE A 349 -1.11 -21.54 6.46
CA PHE A 349 -0.46 -21.65 7.77
C PHE A 349 -0.70 -23.03 8.41
N GLU A 350 -1.95 -23.53 8.38
CA GLU A 350 -2.25 -24.88 8.87
C GLU A 350 -1.51 -25.97 8.10
N ALA A 351 -1.40 -25.85 6.78
CA ALA A 351 -0.64 -26.78 5.95
C ALA A 351 0.84 -26.75 6.29
N SER A 352 1.42 -25.57 6.42
CA SER A 352 2.84 -25.39 6.82
C SER A 352 3.12 -25.98 8.21
N LEU A 353 2.22 -25.72 9.17
CA LEU A 353 2.34 -26.25 10.52
C LEU A 353 2.25 -27.78 10.54
N ARG A 354 1.32 -28.36 9.80
CA ARG A 354 1.18 -29.83 9.67
C ARG A 354 2.41 -30.45 9.02
N GLU A 355 2.98 -29.79 8.03
CA GLU A 355 4.22 -30.25 7.36
C GLU A 355 5.40 -30.23 8.34
N GLU A 356 5.57 -29.17 9.13
CA GLU A 356 6.65 -29.08 10.12
C GLU A 356 6.48 -30.12 11.25
N LEU A 357 5.26 -30.31 11.75
CA LEU A 357 4.96 -31.35 12.74
C LEU A 357 5.20 -32.76 12.18
N GLY A 358 4.80 -33.01 10.93
CA GLY A 358 5.07 -34.27 10.23
C GLY A 358 6.58 -34.57 10.14
N ARG A 359 7.36 -33.58 9.75
CA ARG A 359 8.83 -33.71 9.68
C ARG A 359 9.48 -33.96 11.04
N ALA A 360 8.94 -33.40 12.13
CA ALA A 360 9.41 -33.68 13.48
C ALA A 360 9.07 -35.11 13.89
N THR A 361 7.88 -35.60 13.54
CA THR A 361 7.46 -36.99 13.75
C THR A 361 8.35 -37.97 13.03
N ASP A 362 8.70 -37.70 11.76
CA ASP A 362 9.63 -38.53 10.98
C ASP A 362 11.00 -38.67 11.64
N ALA A 363 11.48 -37.59 12.27
CA ALA A 363 12.75 -37.63 13.01
C ALA A 363 12.67 -38.55 14.24
N LEU A 364 11.55 -38.53 14.99
CA LEU A 364 11.35 -39.43 16.13
C LEU A 364 11.24 -40.89 15.68
N ILE A 365 10.51 -41.15 14.59
CA ILE A 365 10.42 -42.50 13.97
C ILE A 365 11.80 -43.02 13.57
N ALA A 366 12.65 -42.15 12.97
CA ALA A 366 14.01 -42.52 12.59
C ALA A 366 14.86 -42.90 13.79
N VAL A 367 14.78 -42.15 14.90
CA VAL A 367 15.47 -42.49 16.16
C VAL A 367 14.96 -43.82 16.71
N LYS A 368 13.65 -44.01 16.80
CA LYS A 368 13.06 -45.26 17.27
C LYS A 368 13.53 -46.46 16.41
N THR A 369 13.46 -46.35 15.11
CA THR A 369 13.86 -47.40 14.18
C THR A 369 15.35 -47.77 14.33
N LEU A 370 16.22 -46.81 14.61
CA LEU A 370 17.64 -47.04 14.88
C LEU A 370 17.82 -48.02 16.04
N PHE A 371 17.10 -47.82 17.15
CA PHE A 371 17.22 -48.70 18.31
C PHE A 371 16.50 -50.03 18.15
N ASP A 372 15.37 -50.05 17.44
CA ASP A 372 14.63 -51.27 17.11
C ASP A 372 15.50 -52.25 16.25
N VAL A 373 16.31 -51.70 15.31
CA VAL A 373 17.13 -52.51 14.41
C VAL A 373 18.46 -52.93 15.01
N HIS A 374 19.13 -52.03 15.77
CA HIS A 374 20.50 -52.25 16.24
C HIS A 374 20.58 -52.70 17.72
N GLY A 375 19.48 -52.64 18.43
CA GLY A 375 19.36 -53.05 19.83
C GLY A 375 20.20 -52.22 20.82
N SER A 376 21.46 -51.98 20.52
CA SER A 376 22.36 -51.10 21.32
C SER A 376 23.22 -50.24 20.41
N VAL A 377 23.27 -48.95 20.72
CA VAL A 377 23.99 -47.92 19.94
C VAL A 377 24.97 -47.20 20.82
N SER A 378 26.17 -46.84 20.31
CA SER A 378 27.08 -45.95 20.99
C SER A 378 26.69 -44.46 20.83
N ALA A 379 27.17 -43.60 21.74
CA ALA A 379 26.93 -42.14 21.64
C ALA A 379 27.40 -41.59 20.29
N ASN A 380 28.57 -42.00 19.78
CA ASN A 380 29.11 -41.53 18.52
C ASN A 380 28.22 -41.97 17.32
N THR A 381 27.68 -43.18 17.37
CA THR A 381 26.76 -43.66 16.33
C THR A 381 25.44 -42.93 16.36
N PHE A 382 24.91 -42.64 17.56
CA PHE A 382 23.72 -41.85 17.73
C PHE A 382 23.92 -40.44 17.16
N ASP A 383 25.01 -39.77 17.55
CA ASP A 383 25.33 -38.42 17.06
C ASP A 383 25.47 -38.35 15.55
N ALA A 384 26.21 -39.32 14.97
CA ALA A 384 26.41 -39.36 13.51
C ALA A 384 25.09 -39.57 12.72
N MET A 385 24.15 -40.31 13.27
CA MET A 385 22.86 -40.57 12.62
C MET A 385 21.86 -39.44 12.82
N ILE A 386 21.90 -38.75 13.95
CA ILE A 386 20.94 -37.72 14.29
C ILE A 386 21.34 -36.33 13.78
N ALA A 387 22.63 -36.02 13.69
CA ALA A 387 23.15 -34.74 13.22
C ALA A 387 22.56 -34.27 11.87
N PRO A 388 22.43 -35.09 10.81
CA PRO A 388 21.83 -34.66 9.55
C PRO A 388 20.36 -34.27 9.66
N TRP A 389 19.64 -34.79 10.65
CA TRP A 389 18.23 -34.51 10.88
C TRP A 389 18.03 -33.18 11.62
N ILE A 390 18.78 -32.95 12.67
CA ILE A 390 18.70 -31.71 13.48
C ILE A 390 19.24 -30.52 12.70
N ASN A 391 20.40 -30.64 12.05
CA ASN A 391 21.07 -29.52 11.38
C ASN A 391 20.24 -28.92 10.22
N ARG A 392 19.27 -29.66 9.70
CA ARG A 392 18.35 -29.20 8.64
C ARG A 392 17.01 -28.68 9.18
N ARG A 393 16.81 -28.64 10.51
CA ARG A 393 15.51 -28.35 11.13
C ARG A 393 15.66 -27.40 12.32
N PRO A 394 15.71 -26.09 12.08
CA PRO A 394 15.94 -25.11 13.14
C PRO A 394 14.82 -25.07 14.20
N GLY A 395 13.67 -25.69 13.93
CA GLY A 395 12.55 -25.76 14.88
C GLY A 395 12.66 -26.91 15.92
N VAL A 396 13.57 -27.87 15.72
CA VAL A 396 13.79 -28.98 16.67
C VAL A 396 15.04 -28.69 17.49
N ALA A 397 14.85 -28.44 18.79
CA ALA A 397 15.93 -28.05 19.68
C ALA A 397 16.90 -29.19 20.01
N ALA A 398 16.36 -30.39 20.25
CA ALA A 398 17.13 -31.60 20.51
C ALA A 398 16.32 -32.85 20.19
N LEU A 399 17.02 -33.96 19.91
CA LEU A 399 16.46 -35.32 19.92
C LEU A 399 17.13 -36.12 21.03
N GLU A 400 16.31 -36.85 21.78
CA GLU A 400 16.72 -37.57 22.99
C GLU A 400 16.30 -39.04 22.90
N TRP A 401 17.10 -39.91 23.45
CA TRP A 401 16.78 -41.33 23.69
C TRP A 401 16.72 -41.63 25.18
N ALA A 402 15.56 -42.06 25.65
CA ALA A 402 15.32 -42.41 27.06
C ALA A 402 14.77 -43.84 27.15
N PRO A 403 15.67 -44.84 27.35
CA PRO A 403 15.24 -46.23 27.47
C PRO A 403 14.54 -46.48 28.81
N PHE A 404 13.63 -47.47 28.83
CA PHE A 404 13.14 -48.01 30.08
C PHE A 404 14.24 -48.82 30.79
N ILE A 405 14.49 -48.48 32.03
CA ILE A 405 15.46 -49.15 32.89
C ILE A 405 14.72 -49.69 34.15
N GLU A 406 14.72 -51.01 34.31
CA GLU A 406 14.17 -51.62 35.55
C GLU A 406 15.00 -51.18 36.78
N GLY A 407 14.33 -50.91 37.88
CA GLY A 407 14.96 -50.46 39.10
C GLY A 407 16.12 -51.34 39.59
N ARG A 408 16.00 -52.66 39.44
CA ARG A 408 17.06 -53.63 39.75
C ARG A 408 18.28 -53.55 38.83
N ALA A 409 18.14 -53.06 37.62
CA ALA A 409 19.19 -52.93 36.63
C ALA A 409 19.96 -51.59 36.73
N ARG A 410 19.45 -50.63 37.53
CA ARG A 410 19.99 -49.28 37.63
C ARG A 410 21.50 -49.23 37.84
N ALA A 411 22.01 -49.91 38.91
CA ALA A 411 23.44 -49.90 39.27
C ALA A 411 24.31 -50.42 38.12
N LEU A 412 23.87 -51.50 37.47
CA LEU A 412 24.59 -52.09 36.34
C LEU A 412 24.66 -51.18 35.12
N ILE A 413 23.54 -50.44 34.84
CA ILE A 413 23.48 -49.49 33.70
C ILE A 413 24.32 -48.27 34.00
N GLU A 414 24.26 -47.71 35.22
CA GLU A 414 25.09 -46.56 35.62
C GLU A 414 26.59 -46.91 35.54
N GLU A 415 27.02 -48.10 35.98
CA GLU A 415 28.41 -48.58 35.88
C GLU A 415 28.90 -48.77 34.46
N ASN A 416 28.04 -49.30 33.57
CA ASN A 416 28.44 -49.65 32.22
C ASN A 416 28.14 -48.56 31.16
N ALA A 417 27.58 -47.41 31.54
CA ALA A 417 27.24 -46.34 30.62
C ALA A 417 28.45 -45.79 29.87
N ALA A 418 29.63 -45.74 30.52
CA ALA A 418 30.88 -45.33 29.91
C ALA A 418 31.27 -46.17 28.70
N LEU A 419 30.96 -47.47 28.68
CA LEU A 419 31.20 -48.35 27.54
C LEU A 419 30.43 -47.99 26.30
N ARG A 420 29.33 -47.22 26.47
CA ARG A 420 28.50 -46.70 25.39
C ARG A 420 28.83 -45.23 25.06
N GLY A 421 29.87 -44.66 25.63
CA GLY A 421 30.32 -43.28 25.42
C GLY A 421 29.60 -42.24 26.26
N VAL A 422 28.93 -42.62 27.36
CA VAL A 422 28.30 -41.67 28.31
C VAL A 422 29.05 -41.74 29.66
N GLU A 423 30.01 -40.87 29.83
CA GLU A 423 30.83 -40.77 31.05
C GLU A 423 30.00 -40.16 32.20
N ASN A 424 30.28 -40.62 33.44
CA ASN A 424 29.64 -40.14 34.66
C ASN A 424 28.12 -40.18 34.66
N PHE A 425 27.52 -41.16 33.97
CA PHE A 425 26.08 -41.31 33.91
C PHE A 425 25.52 -41.74 35.28
N ALA A 426 24.49 -41.00 35.70
CA ALA A 426 23.70 -41.36 36.90
C ALA A 426 22.23 -40.97 36.65
N ILE A 427 21.29 -41.79 37.09
CA ILE A 427 19.87 -41.50 36.98
C ILE A 427 19.50 -40.45 38.05
N ARG A 428 19.02 -39.30 37.60
CA ARG A 428 18.75 -38.09 38.39
C ARG A 428 17.33 -37.61 38.24
N GLU A 429 16.86 -36.90 39.25
CA GLU A 429 15.60 -36.17 39.23
C GLU A 429 15.76 -34.77 39.80
N LYS A 430 14.80 -33.90 39.51
CA LYS A 430 14.85 -32.52 40.00
C LYS A 430 13.97 -32.36 41.23
N VAL A 431 14.55 -32.04 42.39
CA VAL A 431 13.84 -31.77 43.63
C VAL A 431 14.18 -30.35 44.05
N ASP A 432 13.17 -29.54 44.33
CA ASP A 432 13.28 -28.13 44.73
C ASP A 432 14.19 -27.27 43.82
N GLY A 433 14.23 -27.62 42.53
CA GLY A 433 15.01 -26.91 41.53
C GLY A 433 16.44 -27.46 41.32
N GLU A 434 16.93 -28.35 42.15
CA GLU A 434 18.27 -28.95 42.08
C GLU A 434 18.25 -30.39 41.56
N MET A 435 19.28 -30.78 40.80
CA MET A 435 19.42 -32.13 40.28
C MET A 435 20.03 -33.04 41.36
N GLN A 436 19.29 -34.07 41.73
CA GLN A 436 19.69 -35.05 42.78
C GLN A 436 19.61 -36.48 42.19
N PRO A 437 20.32 -37.46 42.78
CA PRO A 437 20.12 -38.84 42.43
C PRO A 437 18.64 -39.24 42.55
N ALA A 438 18.09 -39.93 41.54
CA ALA A 438 16.67 -40.30 41.54
C ALA A 438 16.36 -41.24 42.72
N ALA A 439 15.18 -41.05 43.34
CA ALA A 439 14.66 -41.93 44.35
C ALA A 439 14.51 -43.37 43.81
N GLN A 440 14.50 -44.38 44.73
CA GLN A 440 14.34 -45.77 44.31
C GLN A 440 12.94 -46.02 43.82
N ARG A 441 12.82 -46.60 42.60
CA ARG A 441 11.57 -46.90 41.87
C ARG A 441 11.70 -48.23 41.12
N ASP A 442 10.57 -48.82 40.73
CA ASP A 442 10.50 -50.04 39.94
C ASP A 442 11.03 -49.86 38.50
N GLY A 443 11.01 -48.61 37.99
CA GLY A 443 11.48 -48.29 36.66
C GLY A 443 11.75 -46.82 36.47
N TYR A 444 12.60 -46.50 35.50
CA TYR A 444 13.08 -45.15 35.14
C TYR A 444 13.08 -44.98 33.63
N TYR A 445 12.96 -43.74 33.17
CA TYR A 445 13.13 -43.31 31.77
C TYR A 445 14.16 -42.20 31.67
N PRO A 446 15.45 -42.49 31.95
CA PRO A 446 16.48 -41.48 31.94
C PRO A 446 16.87 -41.13 30.50
N ILE A 447 17.12 -39.84 30.22
CA ILE A 447 17.72 -39.41 28.97
C ILE A 447 19.15 -40.00 28.91
N PHE A 448 19.34 -41.00 28.05
CA PHE A 448 20.61 -41.68 27.88
C PHE A 448 21.48 -41.04 26.80
N PHE A 449 20.89 -40.64 25.68
CA PHE A 449 21.52 -39.88 24.63
C PHE A 449 20.74 -38.62 24.33
N VAL A 450 21.46 -37.55 23.94
CA VAL A 450 20.89 -36.27 23.50
C VAL A 450 21.75 -35.69 22.38
N PHE A 451 21.14 -35.19 21.32
CA PHE A 451 21.83 -34.45 20.26
C PHE A 451 21.08 -33.17 19.91
N PRO A 452 21.72 -32.00 19.78
CA PRO A 452 23.15 -31.77 20.05
C PRO A 452 23.47 -31.90 21.55
N ARG A 453 24.66 -32.41 21.85
CA ARG A 453 25.10 -32.56 23.25
C ARG A 453 25.45 -31.22 23.86
N SER A 454 26.11 -30.37 23.10
CA SER A 454 26.48 -29.02 23.55
C SER A 454 25.22 -28.18 23.89
N GLY A 455 25.16 -27.71 25.15
CA GLY A 455 24.03 -26.98 25.70
C GLY A 455 22.90 -27.84 26.28
N ASN A 456 22.99 -29.18 26.13
CA ASN A 456 22.03 -30.14 26.67
C ASN A 456 22.64 -31.14 27.68
N GLU A 457 23.89 -30.90 28.12
CA GLU A 457 24.64 -31.81 29.02
C GLU A 457 23.87 -32.07 30.32
N ALA A 458 23.17 -31.09 30.84
CA ALA A 458 22.42 -31.17 32.08
C ALA A 458 21.21 -32.12 32.00
N SER A 459 20.70 -32.42 30.79
CA SER A 459 19.58 -33.33 30.60
C SER A 459 19.96 -34.81 30.68
N VAL A 460 21.22 -35.15 30.42
CA VAL A 460 21.69 -36.53 30.45
C VAL A 460 21.52 -37.13 31.87
N GLY A 461 20.86 -38.27 31.96
CA GLY A 461 20.50 -38.92 33.22
C GLY A 461 19.21 -38.45 33.87
N PHE A 462 18.60 -37.37 33.37
CA PHE A 462 17.33 -36.91 33.93
C PHE A 462 16.20 -37.93 33.65
N ASP A 463 15.56 -38.42 34.70
CA ASP A 463 14.43 -39.34 34.60
C ASP A 463 13.16 -38.57 34.17
N LEU A 464 12.73 -38.76 32.92
CA LEU A 464 11.55 -38.11 32.37
C LEU A 464 10.28 -38.46 33.16
N ALA A 465 10.20 -39.64 33.74
CA ALA A 465 9.06 -40.04 34.55
C ALA A 465 9.06 -39.46 35.97
N SER A 466 10.13 -38.74 36.38
CA SER A 466 10.19 -38.06 37.67
C SER A 466 9.24 -36.86 37.75
N GLU A 467 8.88 -36.24 36.61
CA GLU A 467 8.03 -35.05 36.54
C GLU A 467 6.63 -35.42 36.02
N PRO A 468 5.52 -35.03 36.72
CA PRO A 468 4.17 -35.52 36.42
C PRO A 468 3.67 -35.21 35.01
N THR A 469 4.03 -34.05 34.44
CA THR A 469 3.56 -33.67 33.10
C THR A 469 4.23 -34.49 32.00
N ARG A 470 5.55 -34.73 32.12
CA ARG A 470 6.30 -35.60 31.20
C ARG A 470 5.88 -37.04 31.35
N ARG A 471 5.64 -37.53 32.58
CA ARG A 471 5.20 -38.90 32.87
C ARG A 471 3.87 -39.19 32.17
N ARG A 472 2.87 -38.33 32.30
CA ARG A 472 1.55 -38.53 31.69
C ARG A 472 1.64 -38.66 30.17
N ALA A 473 2.42 -37.81 29.51
CA ALA A 473 2.59 -37.87 28.06
C ALA A 473 3.38 -39.12 27.65
N LEU A 474 4.43 -39.50 28.39
CA LEU A 474 5.20 -40.71 28.18
C LEU A 474 4.33 -41.96 28.29
N GLU A 475 3.57 -42.11 29.38
CA GLU A 475 2.64 -43.20 29.60
C GLU A 475 1.57 -43.29 28.51
N THR A 476 1.04 -42.14 28.06
CA THR A 476 0.10 -42.07 26.95
C THR A 476 0.72 -42.55 25.64
N ALA A 477 1.94 -42.10 25.31
CA ALA A 477 2.67 -42.54 24.11
C ALA A 477 2.91 -44.07 24.16
N LEU A 478 3.34 -44.61 25.31
CA LEU A 478 3.58 -46.03 25.52
C LEU A 478 2.29 -46.87 25.35
N HIS A 479 1.17 -46.41 25.87
CA HIS A 479 -0.11 -47.15 25.77
C HIS A 479 -0.72 -47.10 24.39
N THR A 480 -0.57 -45.97 23.69
CA THR A 480 -1.25 -45.74 22.38
C THR A 480 -0.38 -46.10 21.20
N GLY A 481 0.96 -46.13 21.38
CA GLY A 481 1.90 -46.24 20.28
C GLY A 481 1.90 -45.03 19.34
N ASN A 482 1.32 -43.91 19.75
CA ASN A 482 1.18 -42.71 18.95
C ASN A 482 2.00 -41.56 19.52
N LEU A 483 2.41 -40.64 18.61
CA LEU A 483 3.06 -39.41 19.00
C LEU A 483 2.20 -38.64 20.02
N THR A 484 2.77 -38.34 21.18
CA THR A 484 2.11 -37.59 22.24
C THR A 484 2.93 -36.38 22.64
N LEU A 485 2.28 -35.22 22.72
CA LEU A 485 2.90 -33.98 23.14
C LEU A 485 2.60 -33.72 24.63
N THR A 486 3.62 -33.18 25.34
CA THR A 486 3.37 -32.68 26.71
C THR A 486 2.61 -31.36 26.66
N GLU A 487 1.94 -30.99 27.75
CA GLU A 487 1.70 -29.58 28.06
C GLU A 487 3.07 -28.85 28.12
N PRO A 488 3.07 -27.49 28.01
CA PRO A 488 4.32 -26.74 28.09
C PRO A 488 5.09 -26.99 29.37
N VAL A 489 6.36 -27.42 29.25
CA VAL A 489 7.27 -27.73 30.37
C VAL A 489 8.51 -26.86 30.31
N ARG A 490 9.14 -26.63 31.46
CA ARG A 490 10.46 -26.00 31.53
C ARG A 490 11.55 -27.00 31.20
N LEU A 491 12.47 -26.62 30.31
CA LEU A 491 13.62 -27.46 30.00
C LEU A 491 14.58 -27.58 31.20
N VAL A 492 15.12 -28.77 31.41
CA VAL A 492 16.03 -29.05 32.50
C VAL A 492 17.38 -28.34 32.30
N GLN A 493 17.81 -28.24 31.04
CA GLN A 493 19.08 -27.68 30.60
C GLN A 493 19.06 -26.14 30.50
N SER A 494 17.92 -25.49 30.59
CA SER A 494 17.81 -24.03 30.42
C SER A 494 17.76 -23.32 31.75
N SER A 495 18.71 -22.40 31.98
CA SER A 495 18.68 -21.43 33.07
C SER A 495 17.63 -20.31 32.85
N SER A 496 17.20 -20.09 31.61
CA SER A 496 16.14 -19.15 31.26
C SER A 496 14.79 -19.87 31.31
N ALA A 497 13.70 -19.10 31.52
CA ALA A 497 12.33 -19.62 31.62
C ALA A 497 11.78 -20.06 30.22
N VAL A 498 12.57 -20.77 29.42
CA VAL A 498 12.14 -21.32 28.15
C VAL A 498 11.15 -22.45 28.41
N VAL A 499 9.94 -22.27 27.95
CA VAL A 499 8.85 -23.23 28.03
C VAL A 499 8.64 -23.83 26.64
N THR A 500 8.65 -25.15 26.55
CA THR A 500 8.44 -25.87 25.29
C THR A 500 7.58 -27.12 25.52
N SER A 501 7.03 -27.69 24.46
CA SER A 501 6.38 -29.00 24.52
C SER A 501 7.36 -30.08 24.06
N LEU A 502 7.38 -31.21 24.74
CA LEU A 502 8.14 -32.39 24.36
C LEU A 502 7.23 -33.35 23.61
N ALA A 503 7.76 -34.02 22.61
CA ALA A 503 7.08 -35.05 21.85
C ALA A 503 7.66 -36.43 22.20
N PHE A 504 6.83 -37.39 22.52
CA PHE A 504 7.16 -38.78 22.79
C PHE A 504 6.56 -39.72 21.75
N LEU A 505 7.31 -40.74 21.35
CA LEU A 505 6.86 -41.78 20.41
C LEU A 505 7.25 -43.16 20.92
#